data_e60931240bc00c5f4f543477bbe6023b
#
_entry.id   e60931240bc00c5f4f543477bbe6023b
#
_cell.length_a   1.000
_cell.length_b   1.000
_cell.length_c   1.000
_cell.angle_alpha   90.00
_cell.angle_beta   90.00
_cell.angle_gamma   90.00
#
_symmetry.space_group_name_H-M   'P 1'
#
loop_
_entity.id
_entity.type
_entity.pdbx_description
1 polymer ?
#
loop_
_entity_poly.entity_id
_entity_poly.type
_entity_poly.pdbx_seq_one_letter_code
_entity_poly.pdbx_strand_id
1 'polypeptide(L)'
;DFYGFRTVVYLAVAAGAFSMFLASRVYVAFRAPIGMRLCGMDRFLLPRAWVPALNMLLIAFVPGVLLPLLYIGDYIALLALVILVCLTMPFTKMFVKLSHHCQRGTANTTCYLAMETGLLAGLATACRLADAYLLYHAAGVATILAIFFFALLTYPYYKKKRVR
;
A
#
# COMPACT_ATOMS: atom_id res chain seq x y z
N ASP A 1 3.90 -26.48 15.55
CA ASP A 1 5.24 -26.33 14.88
C ASP A 1 5.84 -24.95 15.05
N PHE A 2 6.17 -24.61 16.31
CA PHE A 2 6.78 -23.31 16.67
C PHE A 2 8.14 -23.09 16.00
N TYR A 3 8.89 -24.16 15.73
CA TYR A 3 10.17 -24.09 15.02
C TYR A 3 10.03 -23.75 13.54
N GLY A 4 8.98 -24.22 12.87
CA GLY A 4 8.72 -23.89 11.46
C GLY A 4 8.44 -22.40 11.26
N PHE A 5 7.65 -21.78 12.13
CA PHE A 5 7.34 -20.37 12.05
C PHE A 5 8.57 -19.47 12.23
N ARG A 6 9.44 -19.76 13.22
CA ARG A 6 10.68 -19.02 13.43
C ARG A 6 11.61 -19.11 12.22
N THR A 7 11.73 -20.29 11.60
CA THR A 7 12.56 -20.49 10.42
C THR A 7 12.07 -19.66 9.24
N VAL A 8 10.75 -19.60 9.02
CA VAL A 8 10.14 -18.78 7.96
C VAL A 8 10.40 -17.29 8.20
N VAL A 9 10.28 -16.83 9.45
CA VAL A 9 10.55 -15.43 9.80
C VAL A 9 12.03 -15.08 9.56
N TYR A 10 12.97 -15.95 9.97
CA TYR A 10 14.39 -15.71 9.74
C TYR A 10 14.73 -15.70 8.24
N LEU A 11 14.14 -16.62 7.44
CA LEU A 11 14.33 -16.63 6.00
C LEU A 11 13.78 -15.36 5.34
N ALA A 12 12.61 -14.89 5.77
CA ALA A 12 12.01 -13.66 5.25
C ALA A 12 12.87 -12.44 5.58
N VAL A 13 13.38 -12.34 6.82
CA VAL A 13 14.29 -11.26 7.24
C VAL A 13 15.60 -11.33 6.47
N ALA A 14 16.19 -12.51 6.30
CA ALA A 14 17.42 -12.69 5.54
C ALA A 14 17.25 -12.34 4.06
N ALA A 15 16.13 -12.75 3.44
CA ALA A 15 15.81 -12.40 2.06
C ALA A 15 15.59 -10.88 1.89
N GLY A 16 14.91 -10.24 2.83
CA GLY A 16 14.72 -8.79 2.86
C GLY A 16 16.04 -8.03 3.00
N ALA A 17 16.91 -8.45 3.92
CA ALA A 17 18.25 -7.87 4.10
C ALA A 17 19.13 -8.07 2.86
N PHE A 18 19.08 -9.23 2.23
CA PHE A 18 19.81 -9.51 1.00
C PHE A 18 19.30 -8.67 -0.17
N SER A 19 17.98 -8.51 -0.31
CA SER A 19 17.37 -7.62 -1.32
C SER A 19 17.78 -6.17 -1.11
N MET A 20 17.82 -5.69 0.13
CA MET A 20 18.27 -4.35 0.48
C MET A 20 19.75 -4.13 0.17
N PHE A 21 20.59 -5.15 0.44
CA PHE A 21 22.00 -5.14 0.07
C PHE A 21 22.19 -5.08 -1.44
N LEU A 22 21.47 -5.90 -2.22
CA LEU A 22 21.51 -5.85 -3.69
C LEU A 22 21.06 -4.50 -4.22
N ALA A 23 19.96 -3.95 -3.70
CA ALA A 23 19.46 -2.64 -4.08
C ALA A 23 20.47 -1.52 -3.81
N SER A 24 21.23 -1.60 -2.72
CA SER A 24 22.29 -0.63 -2.40
C SER A 24 23.47 -0.65 -3.37
N ARG A 25 23.67 -1.77 -4.09
CA ARG A 25 24.70 -1.92 -5.12
C ARG A 25 24.29 -1.42 -6.49
N VAL A 26 22.99 -1.19 -6.71
CA VAL A 26 22.49 -0.62 -7.97
C VAL A 26 22.75 0.88 -7.98
N TYR A 27 23.77 1.30 -8.70
CA TYR A 27 24.04 2.73 -8.92
C TYR A 27 23.07 3.28 -9.95
N VAL A 28 22.08 4.02 -9.49
CA VAL A 28 21.21 4.81 -10.37
C VAL A 28 21.83 6.20 -10.48
N ALA A 29 22.35 6.55 -11.66
CA ALA A 29 22.84 7.88 -11.93
C ALA A 29 21.65 8.86 -11.94
N PHE A 30 21.35 9.44 -10.76
CA PHE A 30 20.30 10.44 -10.61
C PHE A 30 20.82 11.80 -11.07
N ARG A 31 20.39 12.26 -12.24
CA ARG A 31 20.54 13.65 -12.65
C ARG A 31 19.33 14.43 -12.17
N ALA A 32 19.48 15.23 -11.14
CA ALA A 32 18.44 16.16 -10.72
C ALA A 32 18.14 17.13 -11.88
N PRO A 33 16.86 17.32 -12.27
CA PRO A 33 16.51 18.34 -13.26
C PRO A 33 16.91 19.73 -12.75
N ILE A 34 17.40 20.56 -13.65
CA ILE A 34 17.79 21.95 -13.35
C ILE A 34 16.58 22.67 -12.71
N GLY A 35 16.75 23.23 -11.50
CA GLY A 35 15.69 23.93 -10.78
C GLY A 35 14.91 23.10 -9.74
N MET A 36 15.23 21.82 -9.56
CA MET A 36 14.61 21.01 -8.50
C MET A 36 15.20 21.37 -7.13
N ARG A 37 14.39 21.93 -6.21
CA ARG A 37 14.80 22.08 -4.82
C ARG A 37 14.90 20.70 -4.17
N LEU A 38 16.10 20.30 -3.78
CA LEU A 38 16.41 18.96 -3.21
C LEU A 38 15.89 18.78 -1.77
N CYS A 39 15.37 19.81 -1.14
CA CYS A 39 14.86 19.79 0.24
C CYS A 39 13.36 20.08 0.25
N GLY A 40 12.54 19.04 0.43
CA GLY A 40 11.11 19.17 0.62
C GLY A 40 10.42 17.82 0.73
N MET A 41 9.25 17.76 1.35
CA MET A 41 8.43 16.53 1.44
C MET A 41 8.07 15.96 0.07
N ASP A 42 8.05 16.78 -0.98
CA ASP A 42 7.84 16.39 -2.39
C ASP A 42 8.84 15.34 -2.89
N ARG A 43 9.95 15.14 -2.18
CA ARG A 43 10.93 14.13 -2.50
C ARG A 43 10.48 12.71 -2.14
N PHE A 44 9.68 12.56 -1.08
CA PHE A 44 9.26 11.26 -0.53
C PHE A 44 7.78 10.98 -0.76
N LEU A 45 6.95 12.01 -0.67
CA LEU A 45 5.51 11.90 -0.80
C LEU A 45 5.00 12.87 -1.87
N LEU A 46 4.03 12.45 -2.67
CA LEU A 46 3.39 13.28 -3.67
C LEU A 46 2.15 13.95 -3.06
N PRO A 47 2.19 15.27 -2.72
CA PRO A 47 1.07 15.95 -2.06
C PRO A 47 -0.21 15.92 -2.89
N ARG A 48 -0.10 15.95 -4.22
CA ARG A 48 -1.26 15.87 -5.12
C ARG A 48 -1.97 14.52 -5.11
N ALA A 49 -1.35 13.48 -4.56
CA ALA A 49 -1.89 12.13 -4.52
C ALA A 49 -2.46 11.73 -3.15
N TRP A 50 -2.64 12.70 -2.22
CA TRP A 50 -3.11 12.40 -0.86
C TRP A 50 -4.50 11.73 -0.83
N VAL A 51 -5.43 12.16 -1.71
CA VAL A 51 -6.78 11.55 -1.78
C VAL A 51 -6.72 10.09 -2.24
N PRO A 52 -6.08 9.75 -3.38
CA PRO A 52 -5.92 8.35 -3.75
C PRO A 52 -5.05 7.56 -2.77
N ALA A 53 -4.11 8.20 -2.05
CA ALA A 53 -3.32 7.54 -1.01
C ALA A 53 -4.20 7.11 0.18
N LEU A 54 -5.09 7.95 0.67
CA LEU A 54 -6.07 7.58 1.70
C LEU A 54 -6.99 6.45 1.22
N ASN A 55 -7.40 6.48 -0.03
CA ASN A 55 -8.22 5.40 -0.57
C ASN A 55 -7.44 4.07 -0.64
N MET A 56 -6.19 4.11 -1.11
CA MET A 56 -5.32 2.93 -1.15
C MET A 56 -5.05 2.36 0.24
N LEU A 57 -4.88 3.23 1.24
CA LEU A 57 -4.76 2.84 2.64
C LEU A 57 -6.01 2.09 3.13
N LEU A 58 -7.21 2.60 2.84
CA LEU A 58 -8.47 1.95 3.20
C LEU A 58 -8.64 0.59 2.51
N ILE A 59 -8.29 0.49 1.22
CA ILE A 59 -8.34 -0.78 0.46
C ILE A 59 -7.36 -1.79 1.08
N ALA A 60 -6.14 -1.37 1.40
CA ALA A 60 -5.12 -2.25 1.96
C ALA A 60 -5.39 -2.62 3.43
N PHE A 61 -6.17 -1.82 4.16
CA PHE A 61 -6.58 -2.13 5.51
C PHE A 61 -7.41 -3.43 5.57
N VAL A 62 -8.25 -3.69 4.58
CA VAL A 62 -9.13 -4.87 4.52
C VAL A 62 -8.33 -6.18 4.60
N PRO A 63 -7.40 -6.49 3.68
CA PRO A 63 -6.59 -7.69 3.79
C PRO A 63 -5.67 -7.68 5.02
N GLY A 64 -5.27 -6.50 5.51
CA GLY A 64 -4.52 -6.38 6.77
C GLY A 64 -5.30 -6.92 7.97
N VAL A 65 -6.59 -6.58 8.07
CA VAL A 65 -7.48 -7.10 9.13
C VAL A 65 -7.72 -8.60 8.99
N LEU A 66 -7.85 -9.10 7.75
CA LEU A 66 -8.13 -10.52 7.48
C LEU A 66 -6.87 -11.41 7.50
N LEU A 67 -5.68 -10.82 7.52
CA LEU A 67 -4.42 -11.56 7.42
C LEU A 67 -4.26 -12.68 8.46
N PRO A 68 -4.64 -12.52 9.75
CA PRO A 68 -4.55 -13.61 10.72
C PRO A 68 -5.43 -14.80 10.40
N LEU A 69 -6.53 -14.61 9.67
CA LEU A 69 -7.46 -15.70 9.28
C LEU A 69 -6.84 -16.60 8.22
N LEU A 70 -5.85 -16.13 7.46
CA LEU A 70 -5.06 -16.98 6.55
C LEU A 70 -4.37 -18.13 7.28
N TYR A 71 -3.97 -17.94 8.52
CA TYR A 71 -3.36 -18.99 9.32
C TYR A 71 -4.32 -20.16 9.61
N ILE A 72 -5.62 -19.88 9.61
CA ILE A 72 -6.69 -20.88 9.82
C ILE A 72 -7.13 -21.48 8.48
N GLY A 73 -6.54 -21.06 7.37
CA GLY A 73 -6.87 -21.55 6.02
C GLY A 73 -8.07 -20.85 5.38
N ASP A 74 -8.39 -19.63 5.79
CA ASP A 74 -9.53 -18.90 5.26
C ASP A 74 -9.26 -18.36 3.85
N TYR A 75 -10.04 -18.84 2.88
CA TYR A 75 -9.98 -18.46 1.48
C TYR A 75 -10.40 -17.00 1.23
N ILE A 76 -11.24 -16.40 2.10
CA ILE A 76 -11.69 -15.02 1.96
C ILE A 76 -10.51 -14.07 2.18
N ALA A 77 -9.65 -14.34 3.16
CA ALA A 77 -8.44 -13.58 3.41
C ALA A 77 -7.46 -13.66 2.22
N LEU A 78 -7.30 -14.84 1.63
CA LEU A 78 -6.49 -15.01 0.42
C LEU A 78 -7.07 -14.23 -0.76
N LEU A 79 -8.38 -14.29 -0.97
CA LEU A 79 -9.07 -13.55 -2.02
C LEU A 79 -8.88 -12.03 -1.86
N ALA A 80 -8.98 -11.52 -0.63
CA ALA A 80 -8.77 -10.09 -0.33
C ALA A 80 -7.35 -9.64 -0.70
N LEU A 81 -6.33 -10.48 -0.44
CA LEU A 81 -4.95 -10.20 -0.85
C LEU A 81 -4.79 -10.19 -2.37
N VAL A 82 -5.38 -11.16 -3.07
CA VAL A 82 -5.34 -11.21 -4.54
C VAL A 82 -5.99 -9.96 -5.14
N ILE A 83 -7.14 -9.54 -4.60
CA ILE A 83 -7.83 -8.31 -5.04
C ILE A 83 -6.94 -7.09 -4.81
N LEU A 84 -6.26 -6.98 -3.65
CA LEU A 84 -5.33 -5.88 -3.38
C LEU A 84 -4.22 -5.83 -4.43
N VAL A 85 -3.59 -6.96 -4.75
CA VAL A 85 -2.55 -7.04 -5.78
C VAL A 85 -3.08 -6.61 -7.15
N CYS A 86 -4.28 -7.07 -7.54
CA CYS A 86 -4.92 -6.66 -8.78
C CYS A 86 -5.21 -5.16 -8.83
N LEU A 87 -5.61 -4.55 -7.71
CA LEU A 87 -5.89 -3.12 -7.62
C LEU A 87 -4.63 -2.25 -7.58
N THR A 88 -3.47 -2.80 -7.22
CA THR A 88 -2.21 -2.03 -7.18
C THR A 88 -1.86 -1.45 -8.54
N MET A 89 -2.07 -2.20 -9.62
CA MET A 89 -1.75 -1.75 -10.99
C MET A 89 -2.55 -0.52 -11.43
N PRO A 90 -3.90 -0.49 -11.37
CA PRO A 90 -4.68 0.68 -11.75
C PRO A 90 -4.41 1.87 -10.81
N PHE A 91 -4.21 1.64 -9.51
CA PHE A 91 -3.86 2.71 -8.59
C PHE A 91 -2.49 3.31 -8.91
N THR A 92 -1.46 2.51 -9.12
CA THR A 92 -0.14 2.98 -9.54
C THR A 92 -0.22 3.84 -10.80
N LYS A 93 -0.97 3.42 -11.83
CA LYS A 93 -1.22 4.23 -13.02
C LYS A 93 -1.92 5.57 -12.69
N MET A 94 -2.83 5.56 -11.74
CA MET A 94 -3.52 6.77 -11.29
C MET A 94 -2.56 7.74 -10.60
N PHE A 95 -1.70 7.24 -9.70
CA PHE A 95 -0.67 8.04 -9.03
C PHE A 95 0.33 8.65 -10.02
N VAL A 96 0.81 7.85 -10.98
CA VAL A 96 1.73 8.33 -12.02
C VAL A 96 1.08 9.43 -12.88
N LYS A 97 -0.22 9.32 -13.21
CA LYS A 97 -0.94 10.36 -13.96
C LYS A 97 -1.22 11.64 -13.16
N LEU A 98 -1.14 11.60 -11.83
CA LEU A 98 -1.23 12.78 -10.97
C LEU A 98 0.14 13.46 -10.77
N SER A 99 1.23 12.78 -11.12
CA SER A 99 2.60 13.27 -10.98
C SER A 99 3.10 13.96 -12.24
N HIS A 100 4.01 14.91 -12.08
CA HIS A 100 4.83 15.42 -13.18
C HIS A 100 5.91 14.40 -13.56
N HIS A 101 6.50 14.56 -14.74
CA HIS A 101 7.47 13.60 -15.31
C HIS A 101 8.62 13.26 -14.35
N CYS A 102 9.13 14.25 -13.61
CA CYS A 102 10.23 14.10 -12.65
C CYS A 102 9.81 13.50 -11.29
N GLN A 103 8.50 13.37 -11.03
CA GLN A 103 7.94 12.91 -9.75
C GLN A 103 7.34 11.50 -9.81
N ARG A 104 7.57 10.76 -10.90
CA ARG A 104 6.98 9.41 -11.08
C ARG A 104 7.47 8.42 -10.01
N GLY A 105 8.74 8.51 -9.62
CA GLY A 105 9.28 7.70 -8.53
C GLY A 105 8.56 7.98 -7.20
N THR A 106 8.41 9.26 -6.85
CA THR A 106 7.70 9.70 -5.65
C THR A 106 6.23 9.28 -5.65
N ALA A 107 5.59 9.28 -6.83
CA ALA A 107 4.21 8.80 -6.98
C ALA A 107 4.08 7.32 -6.62
N ASN A 108 5.00 6.48 -7.12
CA ASN A 108 5.03 5.06 -6.79
C ASN A 108 5.31 4.83 -5.30
N THR A 109 6.30 5.51 -4.74
CA THR A 109 6.61 5.42 -3.31
C THR A 109 5.40 5.81 -2.45
N THR A 110 4.67 6.86 -2.81
CA THR A 110 3.46 7.28 -2.10
C THR A 110 2.36 6.21 -2.15
N CYS A 111 2.18 5.55 -3.30
CA CYS A 111 1.22 4.47 -3.47
C CYS A 111 1.55 3.26 -2.58
N TYR A 112 2.81 2.80 -2.63
CA TYR A 112 3.26 1.66 -1.83
C TYR A 112 3.26 1.97 -0.34
N LEU A 113 3.70 3.15 0.07
CA LEU A 113 3.66 3.56 1.48
C LEU A 113 2.23 3.58 2.02
N ALA A 114 1.27 4.10 1.24
CA ALA A 114 -0.14 4.07 1.62
C ALA A 114 -0.67 2.63 1.73
N MET A 115 -0.26 1.73 0.83
CA MET A 115 -0.64 0.32 0.87
C MET A 115 -0.07 -0.37 2.12
N GLU A 116 1.22 -0.21 2.37
CA GLU A 116 1.89 -0.84 3.52
C GLU A 116 1.36 -0.32 4.85
N THR A 117 1.14 0.99 4.97
CA THR A 117 0.54 1.58 6.17
C THR A 117 -0.88 1.08 6.40
N GLY A 118 -1.67 0.88 5.34
CA GLY A 118 -3.00 0.29 5.41
C GLY A 118 -2.96 -1.16 5.92
N LEU A 119 -2.09 -1.99 5.34
CA LEU A 119 -1.88 -3.37 5.78
C LEU A 119 -1.47 -3.45 7.25
N LEU A 120 -0.51 -2.63 7.68
CA LEU A 120 -0.03 -2.60 9.06
C LEU A 120 -1.13 -2.12 10.04
N ALA A 121 -1.89 -1.09 9.68
CA ALA A 121 -3.01 -0.61 10.48
C ALA A 121 -4.11 -1.68 10.61
N GLY A 122 -4.41 -2.39 9.52
CA GLY A 122 -5.35 -3.51 9.53
C GLY A 122 -4.88 -4.64 10.43
N LEU A 123 -3.63 -5.06 10.31
CA LEU A 123 -3.02 -6.09 11.16
C LEU A 123 -3.00 -5.69 12.64
N ALA A 124 -2.64 -4.44 12.94
CA ALA A 124 -2.66 -3.92 14.30
C ALA A 124 -4.08 -3.94 14.90
N THR A 125 -5.09 -3.64 14.09
CA THR A 125 -6.51 -3.75 14.49
C THR A 125 -6.89 -5.20 14.73
N ALA A 126 -6.48 -6.12 13.87
CA ALA A 126 -6.73 -7.55 14.02
C ALA A 126 -6.12 -8.12 15.31
N CYS A 127 -4.92 -7.68 15.66
CA CYS A 127 -4.30 -8.08 16.95
C CYS A 127 -5.06 -7.61 18.19
N ARG A 128 -5.94 -6.60 18.05
CA ARG A 128 -6.80 -6.11 19.14
C ARG A 128 -8.16 -6.81 19.17
N LEU A 129 -8.63 -7.25 18.02
CA LEU A 129 -9.91 -7.94 17.85
C LEU A 129 -9.64 -9.45 17.82
N ALA A 130 -9.80 -10.13 18.95
CA ALA A 130 -9.52 -11.56 19.05
C ALA A 130 -10.59 -12.45 18.38
N ASP A 131 -11.75 -11.89 18.00
CA ASP A 131 -12.90 -12.61 17.46
C ASP A 131 -12.96 -12.51 15.93
N ALA A 132 -13.00 -13.66 15.25
CA ALA A 132 -13.11 -13.74 13.78
C ALA A 132 -14.35 -13.02 13.25
N TYR A 133 -15.48 -13.07 13.97
CA TYR A 133 -16.69 -12.37 13.56
C TYR A 133 -16.50 -10.85 13.50
N LEU A 134 -15.83 -10.28 14.50
CA LEU A 134 -15.51 -8.85 14.53
C LEU A 134 -14.52 -8.46 13.40
N LEU A 135 -13.59 -9.35 13.04
CA LEU A 135 -12.66 -9.11 11.93
C LEU A 135 -13.40 -9.01 10.58
N TYR A 136 -14.36 -9.89 10.32
CA TYR A 136 -15.17 -9.82 9.10
C TYR A 136 -16.03 -8.56 9.04
N HIS A 137 -16.62 -8.14 10.19
CA HIS A 137 -17.39 -6.90 10.23
C HIS A 137 -16.50 -5.68 9.99
N ALA A 138 -15.33 -5.62 10.63
CA ALA A 138 -14.37 -4.54 10.41
C ALA A 138 -13.92 -4.47 8.95
N ALA A 139 -13.61 -5.61 8.33
CA ALA A 139 -13.26 -5.69 6.93
C ALA A 139 -14.40 -5.28 5.99
N GLY A 140 -15.64 -5.69 6.30
CA GLY A 140 -16.84 -5.31 5.55
C GLY A 140 -17.11 -3.80 5.58
N VAL A 141 -17.07 -3.21 6.77
CA VAL A 141 -17.22 -1.75 6.94
C VAL A 141 -16.13 -0.99 6.21
N ALA A 142 -14.86 -1.42 6.34
CA ALA A 142 -13.74 -0.79 5.65
C ALA A 142 -13.88 -0.88 4.12
N THR A 143 -14.38 -2.02 3.60
CA THR A 143 -14.63 -2.20 2.16
C THR A 143 -15.70 -1.23 1.65
N ILE A 144 -16.82 -1.11 2.36
CA ILE A 144 -17.90 -0.17 1.99
C ILE A 144 -17.37 1.27 2.01
N LEU A 145 -16.63 1.63 3.05
CA LEU A 145 -16.02 2.96 3.16
C LEU A 145 -15.02 3.22 2.01
N ALA A 146 -14.19 2.24 1.66
CA ALA A 146 -13.24 2.38 0.56
C ALA A 146 -13.93 2.59 -0.79
N ILE A 147 -15.00 1.84 -1.08
CA ILE A 147 -15.78 2.00 -2.32
C ILE A 147 -16.46 3.38 -2.36
N PHE A 148 -17.08 3.78 -1.26
CA PHE A 148 -17.76 5.07 -1.15
C PHE A 148 -16.77 6.24 -1.30
N PHE A 149 -15.62 6.14 -0.63
CA PHE A 149 -14.55 7.13 -0.73
C PHE A 149 -13.96 7.20 -2.15
N PHE A 150 -13.82 6.04 -2.81
CA PHE A 150 -13.39 6.00 -4.21
C PHE A 150 -14.38 6.72 -5.14
N ALA A 151 -15.67 6.39 -5.04
CA ALA A 151 -16.67 6.95 -5.93
C ALA A 151 -16.88 8.45 -5.74
N LEU A 152 -16.92 8.92 -4.48
CA LEU A 152 -17.24 10.31 -4.17
C LEU A 152 -16.04 11.26 -4.19
N LEU A 153 -14.87 10.79 -3.79
CA LEU A 153 -13.70 11.65 -3.61
C LEU A 153 -12.58 11.33 -4.59
N THR A 154 -12.16 10.06 -4.65
CA THR A 154 -10.96 9.69 -5.40
C THR A 154 -11.14 9.83 -6.90
N TYR A 155 -12.23 9.32 -7.45
CA TYR A 155 -12.49 9.38 -8.89
C TYR A 155 -12.73 10.81 -9.41
N PRO A 156 -13.57 11.65 -8.78
CA PRO A 156 -13.75 13.05 -9.20
C PRO A 156 -12.46 13.86 -9.05
N TYR A 157 -11.75 13.67 -7.95
CA TYR A 157 -10.46 14.33 -7.71
C TYR A 157 -9.45 13.98 -8.80
N TYR A 158 -9.30 12.69 -9.14
CA TYR A 158 -8.42 12.23 -10.20
C TYR A 158 -8.80 12.83 -11.55
N LYS A 159 -10.10 12.83 -11.92
CA LYS A 159 -10.58 13.40 -13.19
C LYS A 159 -10.24 14.88 -13.31
N LYS A 160 -10.27 15.64 -12.20
CA LYS A 160 -9.97 17.09 -12.16
C LYS A 160 -8.46 17.38 -12.19
N LYS A 161 -7.65 16.56 -11.52
CA LYS A 161 -6.23 16.84 -11.23
C LYS A 161 -5.23 16.10 -12.12
N ARG A 162 -5.68 15.14 -12.95
CA ARG A 162 -4.76 14.40 -13.83
C ARG A 162 -3.99 15.34 -14.76
N VAL A 163 -2.68 15.14 -14.83
CA VAL A 163 -1.81 15.83 -15.80
C VAL A 163 -2.02 15.17 -17.16
N ARG A 164 -2.30 15.96 -18.20
CA ARG A 164 -2.46 15.49 -19.58
C ARG A 164 -1.10 15.33 -20.25
#